data_eb602f928640045dfcfcf87f9f552ecf
#
_entry.id   eb602f928640045dfcfcf87f9f552ecf
#
_cell.length_a   1.000
_cell.length_b   1.000
_cell.length_c   1.000
_cell.angle_alpha   90.00
_cell.angle_beta   90.00
_cell.angle_gamma   90.00
#
_symmetry.space_group_name_H-M   'P 1'
#
loop_
_entity.id
_entity.type
_entity.pdbx_description
1 polymer ?
#
loop_
_entity_poly.entity_id
_entity_poly.type
_entity_poly.pdbx_seq_one_letter_code
_entity_poly.pdbx_strand_id
1 'polypeptide(L)'
;MRAYPEIKLDLDFSDRVVDVIEEGFDAVVRFAEVGDSRLMTRALGTYRRRLVASPAYLAAKGVPLIPDDLKAHACLHHKFPTSGKLERWPLWPEHAGIEIELPRTAVASTIEPLICMAEQGVGIAYLPDFAIDRQLREGVLVTVLDDYTDRSGPLRVLWRSSRHLAPKLRMFADFLAANLVPVVERESDRAGDSGISS
;
A
#
# COMPACT_ATOMS: atom_id res chain seq x y z
N MET A 1 -0.64 1.24 -22.85
CA MET A 1 -0.62 0.66 -24.20
C MET A 1 -1.26 1.58 -25.25
N ARG A 2 -2.43 2.24 -25.03
CA ARG A 2 -2.98 3.20 -26.03
C ARG A 2 -2.01 4.34 -26.38
N ALA A 3 -1.30 4.87 -25.39
CA ALA A 3 -0.34 5.96 -25.58
C ALA A 3 1.01 5.51 -26.19
N TYR A 4 1.35 4.23 -26.10
CA TYR A 4 2.63 3.66 -26.53
C TYR A 4 2.43 2.27 -27.16
N PRO A 5 1.92 2.19 -28.40
CA PRO A 5 1.56 0.92 -29.03
C PRO A 5 2.75 0.00 -29.32
N GLU A 6 3.95 0.57 -29.45
CA GLU A 6 5.19 -0.18 -29.71
C GLU A 6 5.76 -0.87 -28.44
N ILE A 7 5.25 -0.52 -27.24
CA ILE A 7 5.71 -1.12 -25.99
C ILE A 7 4.91 -2.39 -25.71
N LYS A 8 5.61 -3.52 -25.64
CA LYS A 8 5.08 -4.79 -25.12
C LYS A 8 5.38 -4.88 -23.64
N LEU A 9 4.39 -5.23 -22.84
CA LEU A 9 4.50 -5.41 -21.39
C LEU A 9 4.37 -6.89 -21.07
N ASP A 10 5.34 -7.40 -20.31
CA ASP A 10 5.27 -8.67 -19.60
C ASP A 10 5.31 -8.33 -18.11
N LEU A 11 4.25 -8.65 -17.38
CA LEU A 11 4.04 -8.19 -16.01
C LEU A 11 3.98 -9.38 -15.06
N ASP A 12 4.91 -9.40 -14.11
CA ASP A 12 4.87 -10.29 -12.94
C ASP A 12 4.34 -9.50 -11.73
N PHE A 13 3.27 -9.99 -11.12
CA PHE A 13 2.70 -9.44 -9.89
C PHE A 13 3.03 -10.38 -8.73
N SER A 14 3.98 -9.98 -7.91
CA SER A 14 4.44 -10.78 -6.79
C SER A 14 4.88 -9.90 -5.62
N ASP A 15 4.48 -10.27 -4.41
CA ASP A 15 4.94 -9.62 -3.17
C ASP A 15 6.30 -10.17 -2.67
N ARG A 16 6.95 -11.04 -3.43
CA ARG A 16 8.31 -11.51 -3.13
C ARG A 16 9.37 -10.45 -3.48
N VAL A 17 10.45 -10.43 -2.73
CA VAL A 17 11.60 -9.61 -3.08
C VAL A 17 12.36 -10.30 -4.22
N VAL A 18 12.34 -9.69 -5.41
CA VAL A 18 13.04 -10.17 -6.60
C VAL A 18 14.40 -9.51 -6.73
N ASP A 19 15.42 -10.24 -7.25
CA ASP A 19 16.66 -9.62 -7.72
C ASP A 19 16.46 -9.15 -9.16
N VAL A 20 16.39 -7.82 -9.33
CA VAL A 20 16.14 -7.17 -10.64
C VAL A 20 17.17 -7.57 -11.69
N ILE A 21 18.41 -7.83 -11.26
CA ILE A 21 19.54 -8.11 -12.15
C ILE A 21 19.55 -9.58 -12.54
N GLU A 22 19.42 -10.47 -11.57
CA GLU A 22 19.52 -11.92 -11.80
C GLU A 22 18.29 -12.49 -12.50
N GLU A 23 17.09 -11.95 -12.17
CA GLU A 23 15.84 -12.42 -12.75
C GLU A 23 15.48 -11.76 -14.10
N GLY A 24 16.30 -10.83 -14.59
CA GLY A 24 16.16 -10.27 -15.92
C GLY A 24 15.02 -9.28 -16.12
N PHE A 25 14.50 -8.70 -15.05
CA PHE A 25 13.47 -7.65 -15.16
C PHE A 25 14.05 -6.36 -15.75
N ASP A 26 13.36 -5.75 -16.70
CA ASP A 26 13.70 -4.41 -17.19
C ASP A 26 13.50 -3.36 -16.10
N ALA A 27 12.44 -3.47 -15.32
CA ALA A 27 12.13 -2.60 -14.18
C ALA A 27 11.29 -3.32 -13.13
N VAL A 28 11.37 -2.87 -11.87
CA VAL A 28 10.54 -3.34 -10.75
C VAL A 28 9.97 -2.14 -10.02
N VAL A 29 8.69 -2.19 -9.68
CA VAL A 29 8.04 -1.21 -8.80
C VAL A 29 8.09 -1.75 -7.37
N ARG A 30 8.56 -0.94 -6.42
CA ARG A 30 8.69 -1.33 -5.00
C ARG A 30 8.14 -0.30 -4.04
N PHE A 31 7.61 -0.82 -2.94
CA PHE A 31 7.03 -0.08 -1.80
C PHE A 31 8.00 -0.10 -0.61
N ALA A 32 9.29 0.19 -0.86
CA ALA A 32 10.32 0.18 0.18
C ALA A 32 11.51 1.07 -0.19
N GLU A 33 12.30 1.42 0.81
CA GLU A 33 13.64 1.97 0.59
C GLU A 33 14.56 0.90 -0.01
N VAL A 34 15.49 1.35 -0.86
CA VAL A 34 16.41 0.49 -1.60
C VAL A 34 17.82 0.80 -1.22
N GLY A 35 18.53 -0.19 -0.69
CA GLY A 35 19.94 -0.09 -0.31
C GLY A 35 20.93 -0.60 -1.34
N ASP A 36 20.49 -1.12 -2.50
CA ASP A 36 21.40 -1.70 -3.50
C ASP A 36 21.93 -0.63 -4.46
N SER A 37 23.22 -0.35 -4.36
CA SER A 37 23.93 0.63 -5.19
C SER A 37 24.04 0.27 -6.68
N ARG A 38 23.74 -0.99 -7.05
CA ARG A 38 23.73 -1.47 -8.43
C ARG A 38 22.47 -1.06 -9.19
N LEU A 39 21.47 -0.58 -8.48
CA LEU A 39 20.19 -0.18 -9.04
C LEU A 39 20.07 1.34 -9.13
N MET A 40 19.51 1.78 -10.24
CA MET A 40 18.98 3.13 -10.37
C MET A 40 17.54 3.15 -9.83
N THR A 41 17.17 4.25 -9.23
CA THR A 41 15.83 4.40 -8.64
C THR A 41 15.23 5.74 -9.02
N ARG A 42 13.91 5.76 -9.23
CA ARG A 42 13.12 6.98 -9.36
C ARG A 42 11.91 6.91 -8.42
N ALA A 43 11.73 7.94 -7.63
CA ALA A 43 10.52 8.09 -6.84
C ALA A 43 9.31 8.28 -7.77
N LEU A 44 8.24 7.55 -7.48
CA LEU A 44 6.94 7.69 -8.13
C LEU A 44 5.98 8.48 -7.24
N GLY A 45 6.21 8.49 -5.91
CA GLY A 45 5.41 9.17 -4.91
C GLY A 45 5.51 8.47 -3.56
N THR A 46 4.54 8.76 -2.72
CA THR A 46 4.35 8.10 -1.42
C THR A 46 2.97 7.46 -1.38
N TYR A 47 2.80 6.44 -0.56
CA TYR A 47 1.51 5.83 -0.27
C TYR A 47 1.32 5.77 1.24
N ARG A 48 0.08 5.75 1.67
CA ARG A 48 -0.28 5.52 3.08
C ARG A 48 -0.91 4.16 3.24
N ARG A 49 -0.80 3.61 4.43
CA ARG A 49 -1.56 2.42 4.80
C ARG A 49 -2.67 2.82 5.74
N ARG A 50 -3.85 2.24 5.52
CA ARG A 50 -5.06 2.51 6.27
C ARG A 50 -5.59 1.23 6.90
N LEU A 51 -6.10 1.33 8.10
CA LEU A 51 -6.98 0.31 8.66
C LEU A 51 -8.38 0.52 8.10
N VAL A 52 -8.93 -0.52 7.50
CA VAL A 52 -10.24 -0.43 6.83
C VAL A 52 -11.12 -1.62 7.15
N ALA A 53 -12.42 -1.37 7.17
CA ALA A 53 -13.45 -2.38 7.31
C ALA A 53 -14.71 -1.96 6.53
N SER A 54 -15.60 -2.90 6.25
CA SER A 54 -16.90 -2.54 5.69
C SER A 54 -17.81 -1.90 6.75
N PRO A 55 -18.69 -0.97 6.34
CA PRO A 55 -19.69 -0.39 7.26
C PRO A 55 -20.55 -1.44 7.95
N ALA A 56 -20.90 -2.54 7.24
CA ALA A 56 -21.69 -3.62 7.79
C ALA A 56 -20.96 -4.36 8.93
N TYR A 57 -19.65 -4.59 8.80
CA TYR A 57 -18.83 -5.16 9.86
C TYR A 57 -18.84 -4.26 11.11
N LEU A 58 -18.58 -2.96 10.90
CA LEU A 58 -18.51 -1.99 12.00
C LEU A 58 -19.87 -1.81 12.69
N ALA A 59 -20.98 -1.85 11.96
CA ALA A 59 -22.31 -1.83 12.53
C ALA A 59 -22.59 -3.04 13.44
N ALA A 60 -22.06 -4.21 13.08
CA ALA A 60 -22.27 -5.45 13.82
C ALA A 60 -21.29 -5.63 15.01
N LYS A 61 -20.05 -5.11 14.90
CA LYS A 61 -18.97 -5.37 15.86
C LYS A 61 -18.53 -4.14 16.65
N GLY A 62 -19.02 -2.95 16.31
CA GLY A 62 -18.57 -1.67 16.85
C GLY A 62 -17.42 -1.09 16.03
N VAL A 63 -17.15 0.20 16.25
CA VAL A 63 -16.03 0.92 15.65
C VAL A 63 -14.91 0.97 16.68
N PRO A 64 -13.69 0.50 16.38
CA PRO A 64 -12.56 0.64 17.28
C PRO A 64 -12.18 2.12 17.41
N LEU A 65 -12.04 2.61 18.63
CA LEU A 65 -11.70 4.01 18.94
C LEU A 65 -10.22 4.18 19.31
N ILE A 66 -9.62 3.13 19.87
CA ILE A 66 -8.21 3.07 20.23
C ILE A 66 -7.59 1.76 19.73
N PRO A 67 -6.25 1.69 19.54
CA PRO A 67 -5.58 0.47 19.07
C PRO A 67 -5.89 -0.79 19.86
N ASP A 68 -6.08 -0.69 21.17
CA ASP A 68 -6.38 -1.84 22.04
C ASP A 68 -7.74 -2.49 21.74
N ASP A 69 -8.68 -1.75 21.18
CA ASP A 69 -10.00 -2.29 20.79
C ASP A 69 -9.86 -3.34 19.69
N LEU A 70 -8.79 -3.29 18.89
CA LEU A 70 -8.53 -4.27 17.83
C LEU A 70 -8.38 -5.70 18.37
N LYS A 71 -8.06 -5.87 19.64
CA LYS A 71 -8.02 -7.20 20.29
C LYS A 71 -9.37 -7.91 20.30
N ALA A 72 -10.46 -7.14 20.24
CA ALA A 72 -11.83 -7.66 20.19
C ALA A 72 -12.36 -7.78 18.75
N HIS A 73 -11.58 -7.38 17.75
CA HIS A 73 -11.97 -7.42 16.35
C HIS A 73 -11.31 -8.56 15.57
N ALA A 74 -11.95 -8.99 14.48
CA ALA A 74 -11.34 -9.87 13.50
C ALA A 74 -10.30 -9.10 12.70
N CYS A 75 -9.02 -9.53 12.73
CA CYS A 75 -7.93 -8.88 12.03
C CYS A 75 -7.44 -9.75 10.87
N LEU A 76 -7.29 -9.13 9.69
CA LEU A 76 -6.92 -9.76 8.43
C LEU A 76 -5.48 -9.38 8.11
N HIS A 77 -4.56 -10.35 8.20
CA HIS A 77 -3.13 -10.08 8.15
C HIS A 77 -2.51 -10.39 6.79
N HIS A 78 -1.67 -9.49 6.32
CA HIS A 78 -0.74 -9.78 5.24
C HIS A 78 0.50 -10.51 5.78
N LYS A 79 0.95 -11.52 5.03
CA LYS A 79 2.18 -12.27 5.32
C LYS A 79 3.15 -12.13 4.15
N PHE A 80 4.33 -11.59 4.41
CA PHE A 80 5.36 -11.46 3.39
C PHE A 80 5.82 -12.83 2.86
N PRO A 81 5.67 -13.12 1.55
CA PRO A 81 6.01 -14.44 0.98
C PRO A 81 7.47 -14.81 1.20
N THR A 82 8.39 -13.85 1.09
CA THR A 82 9.84 -14.08 1.19
C THR A 82 10.28 -14.46 2.60
N SER A 83 9.71 -13.84 3.64
CA SER A 83 10.15 -14.05 5.03
C SER A 83 9.20 -14.92 5.84
N GLY A 84 7.98 -15.15 5.35
CA GLY A 84 6.91 -15.82 6.09
C GLY A 84 6.39 -15.02 7.29
N LYS A 85 6.91 -13.81 7.54
CA LYS A 85 6.52 -12.96 8.67
C LYS A 85 5.23 -12.24 8.37
N LEU A 86 4.39 -12.07 9.39
CA LEU A 86 3.23 -11.20 9.32
C LEU A 86 3.68 -9.74 9.21
N GLU A 87 2.94 -8.98 8.43
CA GLU A 87 3.09 -7.55 8.39
C GLU A 87 2.66 -6.94 9.72
N ARG A 88 3.53 -6.11 10.30
CA ARG A 88 3.21 -5.39 11.54
C ARG A 88 2.27 -4.24 11.23
N TRP A 89 1.32 -4.00 12.12
CA TRP A 89 0.47 -2.82 12.11
C TRP A 89 1.09 -1.76 13.01
N PRO A 90 1.79 -0.76 12.46
CA PRO A 90 2.46 0.27 13.25
C PRO A 90 1.43 1.29 13.75
N LEU A 91 0.86 1.02 14.90
CA LEU A 91 -0.17 1.84 15.52
C LEU A 91 0.53 2.90 16.39
N TRP A 92 0.51 4.13 15.93
CA TRP A 92 1.11 5.32 16.56
C TRP A 92 0.03 6.18 17.20
N PRO A 93 0.33 7.09 18.18
CA PRO A 93 1.65 7.39 18.79
C PRO A 93 1.96 6.66 20.09
N GLU A 94 0.96 6.11 20.79
CA GLU A 94 1.08 5.68 22.20
C GLU A 94 1.76 4.31 22.36
N HIS A 95 1.82 3.54 21.29
CA HIS A 95 2.35 2.18 21.30
C HIS A 95 3.71 2.06 20.60
N ALA A 96 4.47 3.15 20.48
CA ALA A 96 5.82 3.11 19.93
C ALA A 96 6.72 2.20 20.81
N GLY A 97 6.98 1.00 20.30
CA GLY A 97 7.77 -0.02 20.97
C GLY A 97 6.97 -1.12 21.69
N ILE A 98 5.65 -1.03 21.78
CA ILE A 98 4.80 -2.10 22.30
C ILE A 98 4.14 -2.80 21.11
N GLU A 99 4.45 -4.07 20.92
CA GLU A 99 3.79 -4.91 19.91
C GLU A 99 2.46 -5.39 20.48
N ILE A 100 1.35 -4.89 19.90
CA ILE A 100 0.01 -5.39 20.26
C ILE A 100 -0.19 -6.73 19.57
N GLU A 101 -0.40 -7.78 20.33
CA GLU A 101 -0.78 -9.06 19.76
C GLU A 101 -2.23 -9.01 19.29
N LEU A 102 -2.41 -8.95 17.96
CA LEU A 102 -3.70 -8.88 17.30
C LEU A 102 -4.24 -10.27 16.96
N PRO A 103 -5.58 -10.47 17.01
CA PRO A 103 -6.19 -11.71 16.56
C PRO A 103 -5.84 -12.04 15.11
N ARG A 104 -5.57 -13.32 14.83
CA ARG A 104 -5.24 -13.81 13.48
C ARG A 104 -6.45 -14.49 12.88
N THR A 105 -7.42 -13.71 12.42
CA THR A 105 -8.65 -14.28 11.85
C THR A 105 -8.42 -14.87 10.46
N ALA A 106 -7.65 -14.17 9.64
CA ALA A 106 -7.21 -14.67 8.35
C ALA A 106 -5.80 -14.14 8.02
N VAL A 107 -5.07 -14.90 7.21
CA VAL A 107 -3.72 -14.54 6.74
C VAL A 107 -3.64 -14.81 5.25
N ALA A 108 -3.20 -13.84 4.46
CA ALA A 108 -2.95 -13.98 3.03
C ALA A 108 -1.56 -13.47 2.66
N SER A 109 -1.00 -14.01 1.58
CA SER A 109 0.33 -13.61 1.08
C SER A 109 0.28 -12.53 0.01
N THR A 110 -0.92 -12.09 -0.38
CA THR A 110 -1.20 -10.94 -1.24
C THR A 110 -2.35 -10.13 -0.66
N ILE A 111 -2.52 -8.88 -1.10
CA ILE A 111 -3.52 -7.96 -0.53
C ILE A 111 -4.93 -8.16 -1.10
N GLU A 112 -5.08 -8.72 -2.30
CA GLU A 112 -6.37 -8.87 -2.98
C GLU A 112 -7.38 -9.71 -2.17
N PRO A 113 -7.02 -10.89 -1.61
CA PRO A 113 -7.92 -11.62 -0.73
C PRO A 113 -8.30 -10.84 0.53
N LEU A 114 -7.37 -10.03 1.09
CA LEU A 114 -7.66 -9.21 2.27
C LEU A 114 -8.67 -8.11 1.94
N ILE A 115 -8.55 -7.47 0.78
CA ILE A 115 -9.53 -6.49 0.29
C ILE A 115 -10.90 -7.15 0.17
N CYS A 116 -10.98 -8.28 -0.52
CA CYS A 116 -12.24 -9.01 -0.70
C CYS A 116 -12.88 -9.42 0.64
N MET A 117 -12.09 -9.95 1.58
CA MET A 117 -12.59 -10.32 2.91
C MET A 117 -13.09 -9.11 3.70
N ALA A 118 -12.39 -7.97 3.63
CA ALA A 118 -12.80 -6.75 4.29
C ALA A 118 -14.12 -6.20 3.70
N GLU A 119 -14.27 -6.21 2.37
CA GLU A 119 -15.52 -5.84 1.67
C GLU A 119 -16.70 -6.72 2.12
N GLN A 120 -16.47 -8.03 2.29
CA GLN A 120 -17.48 -9.00 2.73
C GLN A 120 -17.75 -8.96 4.24
N GLY A 121 -17.16 -8.02 4.97
CA GLY A 121 -17.41 -7.86 6.39
C GLY A 121 -16.79 -8.94 7.28
N VAL A 122 -15.70 -9.57 6.86
CA VAL A 122 -15.00 -10.59 7.66
C VAL A 122 -14.20 -9.95 8.79
N GLY A 123 -13.64 -8.75 8.58
CA GLY A 123 -12.82 -8.09 9.59
C GLY A 123 -12.17 -6.80 9.12
N ILE A 124 -11.21 -6.34 9.92
CA ILE A 124 -10.39 -5.15 9.68
C ILE A 124 -9.09 -5.58 8.98
N ALA A 125 -8.70 -4.85 7.93
CA ALA A 125 -7.46 -5.06 7.20
C ALA A 125 -6.58 -3.81 7.21
N TYR A 126 -5.25 -3.98 7.17
CA TYR A 126 -4.27 -2.90 7.04
C TYR A 126 -3.74 -2.88 5.61
N LEU A 127 -4.20 -1.94 4.79
CA LEU A 127 -4.06 -1.95 3.34
C LEU A 127 -3.48 -0.62 2.82
N PRO A 128 -2.72 -0.65 1.70
CA PRO A 128 -2.27 0.57 1.05
C PRO A 128 -3.45 1.29 0.38
N ASP A 129 -3.52 2.61 0.55
CA ASP A 129 -4.59 3.49 0.09
C ASP A 129 -4.85 3.40 -1.43
N PHE A 130 -3.78 3.34 -2.22
CA PHE A 130 -3.91 3.22 -3.68
C PHE A 130 -4.62 1.92 -4.13
N ALA A 131 -4.55 0.84 -3.35
CA ALA A 131 -5.17 -0.43 -3.68
C ALA A 131 -6.67 -0.47 -3.35
N ILE A 132 -7.12 0.43 -2.47
CA ILE A 132 -8.50 0.50 -1.97
C ILE A 132 -9.20 1.83 -2.27
N ASP A 133 -8.59 2.69 -3.11
CA ASP A 133 -9.12 4.01 -3.48
C ASP A 133 -10.56 3.95 -4.00
N ARG A 134 -10.87 2.96 -4.87
CA ARG A 134 -12.22 2.75 -5.37
C ARG A 134 -13.20 2.43 -4.22
N GLN A 135 -12.84 1.51 -3.35
CA GLN A 135 -13.68 1.06 -2.23
C GLN A 135 -13.95 2.19 -1.23
N LEU A 136 -12.95 3.02 -0.98
CA LEU A 136 -13.11 4.19 -0.10
C LEU A 136 -14.05 5.23 -0.73
N ARG A 137 -13.86 5.55 -2.03
CA ARG A 137 -14.75 6.50 -2.73
C ARG A 137 -16.19 6.02 -2.86
N GLU A 138 -16.40 4.73 -3.02
CA GLU A 138 -17.73 4.10 -3.12
C GLU A 138 -18.35 3.83 -1.74
N GLY A 139 -17.60 4.04 -0.65
CA GLY A 139 -18.06 3.78 0.72
C GLY A 139 -18.23 2.28 1.04
N VAL A 140 -17.69 1.39 0.21
CA VAL A 140 -17.69 -0.07 0.45
C VAL A 140 -16.76 -0.41 1.61
N LEU A 141 -15.64 0.30 1.72
CA LEU A 141 -14.76 0.30 2.87
C LEU A 141 -14.70 1.71 3.48
N VAL A 142 -14.53 1.77 4.78
CA VAL A 142 -14.27 3.01 5.53
C VAL A 142 -13.04 2.83 6.38
N THR A 143 -12.34 3.93 6.64
CA THR A 143 -11.15 3.93 7.49
C THR A 143 -11.52 3.92 8.96
N VAL A 144 -10.65 3.31 9.76
CA VAL A 144 -10.73 3.32 11.23
C VAL A 144 -9.37 3.62 11.81
N LEU A 145 -9.30 4.28 12.96
CA LEU A 145 -8.07 4.60 13.68
C LEU A 145 -7.07 5.41 12.82
N ASP A 146 -7.54 6.34 11.98
CA ASP A 146 -6.69 7.11 11.08
C ASP A 146 -5.59 7.88 11.81
N ASP A 147 -5.88 8.43 12.99
CA ASP A 147 -4.91 9.16 13.83
C ASP A 147 -3.77 8.28 14.33
N TYR A 148 -3.91 6.97 14.24
CA TYR A 148 -2.93 5.98 14.70
C TYR A 148 -2.13 5.31 13.57
N THR A 149 -2.42 5.62 12.30
CA THR A 149 -1.86 4.91 11.13
C THR A 149 -1.08 5.83 10.16
N ASP A 150 -0.66 7.00 10.60
CA ASP A 150 -0.01 8.01 9.73
C ASP A 150 1.44 7.63 9.35
N ARG A 151 1.62 6.50 8.68
CA ARG A 151 2.90 6.15 8.05
C ARG A 151 2.77 6.09 6.56
N SER A 152 3.43 7.05 5.89
CA SER A 152 3.66 7.02 4.46
C SER A 152 4.94 6.21 4.15
N GLY A 153 4.89 5.48 3.03
CA GLY A 153 6.03 4.77 2.49
C GLY A 153 6.38 5.26 1.08
N PRO A 154 7.65 5.15 0.66
CA PRO A 154 8.02 5.52 -0.69
C PRO A 154 7.54 4.49 -1.71
N LEU A 155 7.02 4.97 -2.83
CA LEU A 155 6.77 4.20 -4.04
C LEU A 155 7.88 4.52 -5.04
N ARG A 156 8.59 3.52 -5.51
CA ARG A 156 9.74 3.69 -6.39
C ARG A 156 9.71 2.71 -7.56
N VAL A 157 10.22 3.14 -8.70
CA VAL A 157 10.60 2.24 -9.79
C VAL A 157 12.11 2.09 -9.78
N LEU A 158 12.58 0.85 -9.96
CA LEU A 158 13.98 0.47 -9.95
C LEU A 158 14.33 -0.25 -11.23
N TRP A 159 15.57 -0.06 -11.70
CA TRP A 159 16.14 -0.77 -12.83
C TRP A 159 17.66 -0.87 -12.68
N ARG A 160 18.25 -1.77 -13.44
CA ARG A 160 19.72 -1.95 -13.45
C ARG A 160 20.43 -0.66 -13.86
N SER A 161 21.47 -0.29 -13.12
CA SER A 161 22.36 0.81 -13.53
C SER A 161 23.02 0.48 -14.87
N SER A 162 22.80 1.32 -15.86
CA SER A 162 23.46 1.26 -17.16
C SER A 162 23.89 2.65 -17.57
N ARG A 163 24.96 2.74 -18.41
CA ARG A 163 25.46 4.04 -18.90
C ARG A 163 24.41 4.84 -19.66
N HIS A 164 23.44 4.15 -20.28
CA HIS A 164 22.32 4.76 -20.99
C HIS A 164 21.01 4.10 -20.56
N LEU A 165 20.12 4.90 -20.00
CA LEU A 165 18.75 4.46 -19.74
C LEU A 165 18.04 4.23 -21.09
N ALA A 166 17.58 3.01 -21.31
CA ALA A 166 16.84 2.69 -22.54
C ALA A 166 15.60 3.59 -22.66
N PRO A 167 15.31 4.17 -23.82
CA PRO A 167 14.17 5.07 -24.01
C PRO A 167 12.85 4.46 -23.52
N LYS A 168 12.63 3.16 -23.73
CA LYS A 168 11.45 2.42 -23.24
C LYS A 168 11.28 2.51 -21.72
N LEU A 169 12.37 2.41 -20.96
CA LEU A 169 12.35 2.48 -19.50
C LEU A 169 12.07 3.89 -19.00
N ARG A 170 12.64 4.90 -19.67
CA ARG A 170 12.33 6.30 -19.34
C ARG A 170 10.86 6.58 -19.54
N MET A 171 10.31 6.23 -20.71
CA MET A 171 8.89 6.42 -21.02
C MET A 171 7.98 5.67 -20.05
N PHE A 172 8.35 4.45 -19.67
CA PHE A 172 7.61 3.66 -18.67
C PHE A 172 7.62 4.35 -17.29
N ALA A 173 8.79 4.78 -16.80
CA ALA A 173 8.92 5.48 -15.53
C ALA A 173 8.18 6.83 -15.52
N ASP A 174 8.23 7.58 -16.64
CA ASP A 174 7.48 8.84 -16.81
C ASP A 174 5.97 8.60 -16.80
N PHE A 175 5.51 7.55 -17.49
CA PHE A 175 4.10 7.17 -17.49
C PHE A 175 3.61 6.76 -16.10
N LEU A 176 4.39 5.95 -15.37
CA LEU A 176 4.04 5.58 -14.00
C LEU A 176 3.98 6.80 -13.08
N ALA A 177 4.97 7.69 -13.14
CA ALA A 177 4.99 8.91 -12.34
C ALA A 177 3.78 9.81 -12.61
N ALA A 178 3.38 9.93 -13.88
CA ALA A 178 2.22 10.76 -14.27
C ALA A 178 0.85 10.17 -13.91
N ASN A 179 0.75 8.83 -13.77
CA ASN A 179 -0.55 8.15 -13.65
C ASN A 179 -0.77 7.42 -12.31
N LEU A 180 0.31 6.99 -11.63
CA LEU A 180 0.21 6.35 -10.31
C LEU A 180 0.16 7.37 -9.16
N VAL A 181 0.93 8.46 -9.25
CA VAL A 181 1.06 9.48 -8.19
C VAL A 181 -0.19 10.33 -7.97
N PRO A 182 -0.99 10.71 -9.00
CA PRO A 182 -2.17 11.53 -8.78
C PRO A 182 -3.26 10.90 -7.89
N VAL A 183 -3.19 9.58 -7.68
CA VAL A 183 -4.13 8.88 -6.79
C VAL A 183 -3.79 9.14 -5.32
N VAL A 184 -2.50 9.32 -5.00
CA VAL A 184 -1.99 9.39 -3.63
C VAL A 184 -1.94 10.84 -3.10
N GLU A 185 -1.67 11.83 -3.95
CA GLU A 185 -1.49 13.24 -3.53
C GLU A 185 -2.80 14.05 -3.44
N ARG A 186 -3.87 13.61 -4.10
CA ARG A 186 -5.14 14.38 -4.17
C ARG A 186 -5.91 14.50 -2.87
N GLU A 187 -5.62 13.69 -1.87
CA GLU A 187 -6.28 13.78 -0.55
C GLU A 187 -5.55 14.69 0.44
N SER A 188 -4.22 14.83 0.35
CA SER A 188 -3.47 15.73 1.22
C SER A 188 -3.77 17.20 0.99
N ASP A 189 -4.12 17.61 -0.23
CA ASP A 189 -4.51 18.99 -0.55
C ASP A 189 -5.92 19.36 -0.05
N ARG A 190 -6.83 18.38 0.11
CA ARG A 190 -8.19 18.66 0.61
C ARG A 190 -8.28 18.80 2.12
N ALA A 191 -7.35 18.22 2.85
CA ALA A 191 -7.30 18.34 4.31
C ALA A 191 -6.63 19.65 4.78
N GLY A 192 -5.84 20.29 3.92
CA GLY A 192 -5.12 21.55 4.22
C GLY A 192 -5.96 22.82 4.04
N ASP A 193 -7.10 22.78 3.33
CA ASP A 193 -7.85 23.98 2.98
C ASP A 193 -9.11 24.25 3.84
N SER A 194 -9.33 23.45 4.89
CA SER A 194 -10.49 23.62 5.79
C SER A 194 -10.19 24.35 7.10
N GLY A 195 -9.08 25.00 7.23
CA GLY A 195 -8.67 25.62 8.49
C GLY A 195 -8.02 26.97 8.38
N ILE A 196 -8.65 28.01 7.78
CA ILE A 196 -8.45 29.41 8.16
C ILE A 196 -9.61 30.25 7.57
N SER A 197 -10.62 30.49 8.36
CA SER A 197 -11.40 31.72 8.29
C SER A 197 -12.06 32.00 9.63
N SER A 198 -11.47 33.00 10.28
CA SER A 198 -11.97 33.93 11.31
C SER A 198 -12.38 33.36 12.64
#